data_0754811989339bf42d226adb7fc46b26
#
_entry.id   0754811989339bf42d226adb7fc46b26
#
_cell.length_a   1.000
_cell.length_b   1.000
_cell.length_c   1.000
_cell.angle_alpha   90.00
_cell.angle_beta   90.00
_cell.angle_gamma   90.00
#
_symmetry.space_group_name_H-M   'P 1'
#
loop_
_entity.id
_entity.type
_entity.pdbx_description
1 polymer ?
#
loop_
_entity_poly.entity_id
_entity_poly.type
_entity_poly.pdbx_seq_one_letter_code
_entity_poly.pdbx_strand_id
1 'polypeptide(L)'
;MGVPGLQSSKPLATPWMFALVLRVFKGFFFGGLMEITQQFLHEIFEYRDGHLFWKVDRRGNKLKGKQASRLKKSNGYQEVTINKKKYYAHRIIFMMFYGRWPEQVDHIDWNRSNNLISNLREANNAQNNRNTKLRVTNQTGFKGVSYYNSIKRYVAKITVNYKGIHLGCFETPEEAHEAYKKAALELHGDFARVA
;
A
#
# COMPACT_ATOMS: atom_id res chain seq x y z
N MET A 1 -71.58 16.54 3.87
CA MET A 1 -70.67 15.50 3.38
C MET A 1 -69.25 15.95 3.73
N GLY A 2 -68.71 15.43 4.82
CA GLY A 2 -67.36 15.79 5.30
C GLY A 2 -66.33 14.77 4.87
N VAL A 3 -65.20 15.22 4.39
CA VAL A 3 -64.05 14.40 3.98
C VAL A 3 -63.19 14.16 5.20
N PRO A 4 -62.78 12.91 5.55
CA PRO A 4 -61.93 12.66 6.71
C PRO A 4 -60.49 12.96 6.42
N GLY A 5 -59.85 13.66 7.36
CA GLY A 5 -58.43 14.06 7.29
C GLY A 5 -57.46 12.90 7.28
N LEU A 6 -56.45 13.01 6.41
CA LEU A 6 -55.26 12.16 6.40
C LEU A 6 -54.39 12.49 7.66
N GLN A 7 -54.29 11.55 8.57
CA GLN A 7 -53.30 11.56 9.62
C GLN A 7 -51.94 11.18 9.02
N SER A 8 -50.94 12.07 9.16
CA SER A 8 -49.54 11.79 8.84
C SER A 8 -48.94 10.83 9.87
N SER A 9 -48.81 9.58 9.52
CA SER A 9 -48.07 8.61 10.31
C SER A 9 -46.58 8.85 10.16
N LYS A 10 -45.93 9.34 11.24
CA LYS A 10 -44.46 9.31 11.36
C LYS A 10 -44.01 7.84 11.35
N PRO A 11 -42.94 7.47 10.60
CA PRO A 11 -42.42 6.12 10.68
C PRO A 11 -41.77 5.95 12.06
N LEU A 12 -42.34 5.05 12.84
CA LEU A 12 -41.73 4.54 14.06
C LEU A 12 -40.43 3.82 13.73
N ALA A 13 -39.30 4.42 14.07
CA ALA A 13 -38.00 3.76 14.04
C ALA A 13 -38.07 2.53 14.95
N THR A 14 -38.13 1.36 14.38
CA THR A 14 -38.25 0.10 15.10
C THR A 14 -36.99 -0.19 15.94
N PRO A 15 -37.10 -0.73 17.16
CA PRO A 15 -35.96 -0.97 18.08
C PRO A 15 -34.83 -1.81 17.48
N TRP A 16 -35.08 -2.60 16.44
CA TRP A 16 -34.06 -3.41 15.79
C TRP A 16 -33.16 -2.62 14.82
N MET A 17 -33.55 -1.41 14.35
CA MET A 17 -32.63 -0.52 13.66
C MET A 17 -31.52 0.00 14.58
N PHE A 18 -31.81 0.26 15.88
CA PHE A 18 -30.80 0.59 16.87
C PHE A 18 -29.88 -0.59 17.21
N ALA A 19 -30.42 -1.82 17.20
CA ALA A 19 -29.62 -3.03 17.38
C ALA A 19 -28.68 -3.31 16.19
N LEU A 20 -29.06 -2.91 14.95
CA LEU A 20 -28.21 -3.04 13.78
C LEU A 20 -27.03 -2.06 13.83
N VAL A 21 -27.24 -0.83 14.29
CA VAL A 21 -26.15 0.16 14.48
C VAL A 21 -25.18 -0.28 15.58
N LEU A 22 -25.65 -0.91 16.66
CA LEU A 22 -24.79 -1.48 17.71
C LEU A 22 -24.06 -2.77 17.25
N ARG A 23 -24.61 -3.52 16.28
CA ARG A 23 -23.96 -4.70 15.69
C ARG A 23 -22.81 -4.34 14.75
N VAL A 24 -22.87 -3.21 14.07
CA VAL A 24 -21.82 -2.70 13.19
C VAL A 24 -20.58 -2.29 14.01
N PHE A 25 -20.77 -1.84 15.26
CA PHE A 25 -19.65 -1.52 16.17
C PHE A 25 -18.95 -2.75 16.79
N LYS A 26 -19.59 -3.92 16.75
CA LYS A 26 -18.98 -5.20 17.16
C LYS A 26 -18.73 -6.01 15.89
N GLY A 27 -17.66 -5.72 15.15
CA GLY A 27 -17.27 -6.51 13.97
C GLY A 27 -17.65 -7.99 14.15
N PHE A 28 -18.12 -8.62 13.09
CA PHE A 28 -18.63 -9.99 13.07
C PHE A 28 -17.73 -10.92 13.89
N PHE A 29 -18.20 -11.29 15.10
CA PHE A 29 -17.52 -12.20 15.99
C PHE A 29 -17.77 -13.64 15.50
N PHE A 30 -16.92 -14.12 14.59
CA PHE A 30 -16.76 -15.55 14.38
C PHE A 30 -15.38 -15.91 14.93
N GLY A 31 -15.35 -16.59 16.06
CA GLY A 31 -14.12 -17.16 16.60
C GLY A 31 -13.04 -16.20 17.09
N GLY A 32 -13.36 -15.15 17.86
CA GLY A 32 -12.37 -14.40 18.67
C GLY A 32 -11.46 -13.39 17.95
N LEU A 33 -11.38 -13.37 16.62
CA LEU A 33 -10.59 -12.42 15.83
C LEU A 33 -11.53 -11.51 15.04
N MET A 34 -11.44 -10.20 15.27
CA MET A 34 -12.18 -9.20 14.51
C MET A 34 -11.58 -9.08 13.11
N GLU A 35 -12.27 -9.60 12.12
CA GLU A 35 -11.85 -9.48 10.72
C GLU A 35 -12.05 -8.03 10.24
N ILE A 36 -11.01 -7.46 9.66
CA ILE A 36 -11.06 -6.11 9.09
C ILE A 36 -11.55 -6.24 7.64
N THR A 37 -12.83 -5.91 7.44
CA THR A 37 -13.48 -5.92 6.13
C THR A 37 -13.39 -4.54 5.46
N GLN A 38 -13.58 -4.50 4.14
CA GLN A 38 -13.67 -3.26 3.37
C GLN A 38 -14.75 -2.33 3.92
N GLN A 39 -15.95 -2.87 4.18
CA GLN A 39 -17.07 -2.12 4.75
C GLN A 39 -16.70 -1.48 6.09
N PHE A 40 -16.11 -2.25 7.01
CA PHE A 40 -15.66 -1.72 8.30
C PHE A 40 -14.65 -0.57 8.13
N LEU A 41 -13.72 -0.67 7.18
CA LEU A 41 -12.75 0.39 6.92
C LEU A 41 -13.43 1.67 6.40
N HIS A 42 -14.42 1.55 5.51
CA HIS A 42 -15.21 2.69 5.01
C HIS A 42 -16.11 3.32 6.10
N GLU A 43 -16.50 2.56 7.11
CA GLU A 43 -17.27 3.08 8.25
C GLU A 43 -16.41 3.94 9.17
N ILE A 44 -15.14 3.57 9.37
CA ILE A 44 -14.26 4.25 10.34
C ILE A 44 -13.31 5.26 9.70
N PHE A 45 -13.01 5.15 8.41
CA PHE A 45 -12.09 6.03 7.69
C PHE A 45 -12.73 6.72 6.50
N GLU A 46 -12.24 7.93 6.26
CA GLU A 46 -12.37 8.66 5.01
C GLU A 46 -10.99 8.74 4.37
N TYR A 47 -10.91 8.44 3.07
CA TYR A 47 -9.72 8.62 2.27
C TYR A 47 -9.76 9.98 1.58
N ARG A 48 -8.68 10.77 1.72
CA ARG A 48 -8.46 12.04 1.02
C ARG A 48 -7.00 12.15 0.61
N ASP A 49 -6.71 12.23 -0.67
CA ASP A 49 -5.38 12.55 -1.23
C ASP A 49 -4.22 11.75 -0.59
N GLY A 50 -4.38 10.43 -0.53
CA GLY A 50 -3.36 9.54 0.05
C GLY A 50 -3.35 9.47 1.58
N HIS A 51 -4.28 10.14 2.26
CA HIS A 51 -4.37 10.16 3.71
C HIS A 51 -5.68 9.55 4.22
N LEU A 52 -5.61 8.96 5.40
CA LEU A 52 -6.76 8.42 6.12
C LEU A 52 -7.17 9.37 7.25
N PHE A 53 -8.44 9.70 7.32
CA PHE A 53 -9.04 10.51 8.38
C PHE A 53 -10.10 9.69 9.12
N TRP A 54 -10.22 9.91 10.44
CA TRP A 54 -11.25 9.25 11.21
C TRP A 54 -12.65 9.82 10.88
N LYS A 55 -13.59 8.96 10.56
CA LYS A 55 -15.02 9.32 10.40
C LYS A 55 -15.78 9.30 11.74
N VAL A 56 -15.23 8.62 12.73
CA VAL A 56 -15.88 8.36 14.01
C VAL A 56 -14.97 8.69 15.19
N ASP A 57 -15.59 9.04 16.31
CA ASP A 57 -14.91 9.12 17.60
C ASP A 57 -14.71 7.72 18.18
N ARG A 58 -13.63 7.50 18.90
CA ARG A 58 -13.30 6.18 19.44
C ARG A 58 -12.88 6.24 20.92
N ARG A 59 -13.50 5.38 21.72
CA ARG A 59 -13.14 5.17 23.14
C ARG A 59 -13.00 6.47 23.94
N GLY A 60 -13.96 7.39 23.79
CA GLY A 60 -13.95 8.69 24.48
C GLY A 60 -12.99 9.75 23.88
N ASN A 61 -12.22 9.39 22.87
CA ASN A 61 -11.35 10.35 22.17
C ASN A 61 -12.08 10.98 20.98
N LYS A 62 -12.07 12.31 20.91
CA LYS A 62 -12.58 13.09 19.78
C LYS A 62 -11.60 12.99 18.60
N LEU A 63 -11.77 11.97 17.76
CA LEU A 63 -10.90 11.65 16.62
C LEU A 63 -11.51 12.03 15.28
N LYS A 64 -12.83 12.15 15.19
CA LYS A 64 -13.54 12.49 13.96
C LYS A 64 -12.91 13.71 13.27
N GLY A 65 -12.61 13.58 11.98
CA GLY A 65 -11.97 14.61 11.17
C GLY A 65 -10.46 14.73 11.35
N LYS A 66 -9.84 14.05 12.32
CA LYS A 66 -8.38 14.05 12.49
C LYS A 66 -7.73 12.99 11.61
N GLN A 67 -6.51 13.28 11.14
CA GLN A 67 -5.71 12.31 10.42
C GLN A 67 -5.43 11.08 11.28
N ALA A 68 -5.69 9.90 10.70
CA ALA A 68 -5.56 8.62 11.40
C ALA A 68 -4.15 8.04 11.32
N SER A 69 -3.45 8.31 10.21
CA SER A 69 -2.11 7.79 9.96
C SER A 69 -1.01 8.68 10.53
N ARG A 70 0.06 8.04 11.01
CA ARG A 70 1.27 8.72 11.51
C ARG A 70 2.49 8.21 10.76
N LEU A 71 3.38 9.11 10.38
CA LEU A 71 4.65 8.75 9.73
C LEU A 71 5.56 8.02 10.72
N LYS A 72 6.00 6.82 10.35
CA LYS A 72 7.02 6.07 11.07
C LYS A 72 8.40 6.51 10.56
N LYS A 73 9.11 7.32 11.34
CA LYS A 73 10.39 7.91 10.95
C LYS A 73 11.47 6.90 10.56
N SER A 74 11.45 5.69 11.15
CA SER A 74 12.48 4.67 10.92
C SER A 74 12.46 4.06 9.51
N ASN A 75 11.31 4.05 8.83
CA ASN A 75 11.18 3.41 7.52
C ASN A 75 10.37 4.21 6.48
N GLY A 76 9.87 5.40 6.84
CA GLY A 76 9.14 6.31 5.94
C GLY A 76 7.71 5.89 5.60
N TYR A 77 7.19 4.82 6.19
CA TYR A 77 5.78 4.43 6.00
C TYR A 77 4.86 5.14 6.97
N GLN A 78 3.60 5.31 6.58
CA GLN A 78 2.54 5.76 7.47
C GLN A 78 1.86 4.55 8.13
N GLU A 79 1.66 4.61 9.44
CA GLU A 79 1.00 3.57 10.24
C GLU A 79 -0.31 4.08 10.85
N VAL A 80 -1.30 3.22 10.94
CA VAL A 80 -2.59 3.43 11.62
C VAL A 80 -2.78 2.37 12.68
N THR A 81 -3.32 2.75 13.85
CA THR A 81 -3.63 1.79 14.90
C THR A 81 -5.14 1.53 14.94
N ILE A 82 -5.55 0.29 14.68
CA ILE A 82 -6.92 -0.18 14.79
C ILE A 82 -6.95 -1.26 15.87
N ASN A 83 -7.76 -1.07 16.91
CA ASN A 83 -7.93 -2.06 18.00
C ASN A 83 -6.61 -2.56 18.59
N LYS A 84 -5.70 -1.63 18.91
CA LYS A 84 -4.37 -1.89 19.47
C LYS A 84 -3.38 -2.57 18.50
N LYS A 85 -3.79 -2.91 17.27
CA LYS A 85 -2.92 -3.49 16.24
C LYS A 85 -2.53 -2.42 15.22
N LYS A 86 -1.26 -2.42 14.80
CA LYS A 86 -0.72 -1.48 13.81
C LYS A 86 -0.84 -2.04 12.40
N TYR A 87 -1.23 -1.18 11.48
CA TYR A 87 -1.35 -1.48 10.05
C TYR A 87 -0.66 -0.37 9.26
N TYR A 88 -0.05 -0.71 8.15
CA TYR A 88 0.42 0.30 7.21
C TYR A 88 -0.75 0.94 6.47
N ALA A 89 -0.73 2.29 6.35
CA ALA A 89 -1.83 3.05 5.74
C ALA A 89 -2.06 2.64 4.28
N HIS A 90 -1.00 2.44 3.47
CA HIS A 90 -1.12 2.01 2.09
C HIS A 90 -1.85 0.66 1.94
N ARG A 91 -1.67 -0.28 2.88
CA ARG A 91 -2.38 -1.56 2.85
C ARG A 91 -3.87 -1.40 3.19
N ILE A 92 -4.20 -0.51 4.14
CA ILE A 92 -5.60 -0.17 4.47
C ILE A 92 -6.26 0.49 3.26
N ILE A 93 -5.59 1.48 2.64
CA ILE A 93 -6.09 2.16 1.44
C ILE A 93 -6.33 1.14 0.33
N PHE A 94 -5.37 0.25 0.06
CA PHE A 94 -5.53 -0.80 -0.94
C PHE A 94 -6.77 -1.68 -0.64
N MET A 95 -6.93 -2.12 0.63
CA MET A 95 -8.11 -2.90 1.05
C MET A 95 -9.42 -2.12 0.90
N MET A 96 -9.43 -0.80 1.15
CA MET A 96 -10.61 0.05 0.96
C MET A 96 -11.03 0.15 -0.50
N PHE A 97 -10.09 0.18 -1.45
CA PHE A 97 -10.41 0.31 -2.87
C PHE A 97 -10.67 -1.03 -3.56
N TYR A 98 -9.92 -2.07 -3.21
CA TYR A 98 -9.97 -3.36 -3.92
C TYR A 98 -10.69 -4.50 -3.17
N GLY A 99 -11.10 -4.28 -1.92
CA GLY A 99 -11.88 -5.26 -1.12
C GLY A 99 -11.09 -6.49 -0.66
N ARG A 100 -9.78 -6.53 -0.87
CA ARG A 100 -8.91 -7.65 -0.48
C ARG A 100 -7.56 -7.18 0.05
N TRP A 101 -6.97 -7.97 0.95
CA TRP A 101 -5.61 -7.73 1.41
C TRP A 101 -4.61 -8.17 0.35
N PRO A 102 -3.71 -7.28 -0.09
CA PRO A 102 -2.65 -7.65 -1.03
C PRO A 102 -1.56 -8.46 -0.32
N GLU A 103 -0.81 -9.26 -1.08
CA GLU A 103 0.42 -9.89 -0.56
C GLU A 103 1.40 -8.79 -0.12
N GLN A 104 1.75 -7.92 -1.04
CA GLN A 104 2.49 -6.67 -0.78
C GLN A 104 1.89 -5.52 -1.57
N VAL A 105 2.19 -4.28 -1.14
CA VAL A 105 1.90 -3.06 -1.89
C VAL A 105 3.21 -2.34 -2.16
N ASP A 106 3.44 -2.01 -3.42
CA ASP A 106 4.57 -1.22 -3.88
C ASP A 106 4.14 0.22 -4.19
N HIS A 107 5.03 1.18 -3.94
CA HIS A 107 4.85 2.58 -4.32
C HIS A 107 5.57 2.83 -5.65
N ILE A 108 4.81 3.18 -6.69
CA ILE A 108 5.33 3.35 -8.06
C ILE A 108 6.43 4.41 -8.11
N ASP A 109 6.25 5.52 -7.39
CA ASP A 109 7.20 6.64 -7.30
C ASP A 109 8.30 6.45 -6.24
N TRP A 110 8.33 5.30 -5.55
CA TRP A 110 9.26 4.96 -4.46
C TRP A 110 9.14 5.83 -3.20
N ASN A 111 8.19 6.74 -3.14
CA ASN A 111 7.90 7.56 -1.98
C ASN A 111 6.93 6.82 -1.05
N ARG A 112 7.44 6.22 0.00
CA ARG A 112 6.68 5.41 0.97
C ARG A 112 5.61 6.18 1.74
N SER A 113 5.61 7.50 1.67
CA SER A 113 4.58 8.35 2.27
C SER A 113 3.51 8.81 1.27
N ASN A 114 3.71 8.61 -0.03
CA ASN A 114 2.74 8.93 -1.06
C ASN A 114 1.75 7.76 -1.24
N ASN A 115 0.67 7.77 -0.48
CA ASN A 115 -0.35 6.72 -0.51
C ASN A 115 -1.54 7.08 -1.41
N LEU A 116 -1.34 7.90 -2.45
CA LEU A 116 -2.34 8.06 -3.51
C LEU A 116 -2.63 6.69 -4.12
N ILE A 117 -3.91 6.35 -4.30
CA ILE A 117 -4.29 5.03 -4.83
C ILE A 117 -3.70 4.78 -6.23
N SER A 118 -3.55 5.83 -7.05
CA SER A 118 -2.89 5.77 -8.35
C SER A 118 -1.39 5.47 -8.28
N ASN A 119 -0.77 5.68 -7.10
CA ASN A 119 0.64 5.38 -6.84
C ASN A 119 0.85 4.01 -6.17
N LEU A 120 -0.24 3.31 -5.83
CA LEU A 120 -0.18 2.02 -5.16
C LEU A 120 -0.49 0.89 -6.13
N ARG A 121 0.39 -0.10 -6.18
CA ARG A 121 0.15 -1.33 -6.96
C ARG A 121 0.41 -2.56 -6.11
N GLU A 122 -0.31 -3.63 -6.40
CA GLU A 122 -0.02 -4.92 -5.81
C GLU A 122 1.28 -5.48 -6.37
N ALA A 123 2.07 -6.07 -5.51
CA ALA A 123 3.34 -6.67 -5.86
C ALA A 123 3.55 -7.97 -5.07
N ASN A 124 4.26 -8.91 -5.66
CA ASN A 124 4.83 -10.02 -4.91
C ASN A 124 6.23 -9.66 -4.38
N ASN A 125 6.81 -10.53 -3.55
CA ASN A 125 8.14 -10.33 -2.97
C ASN A 125 9.23 -10.07 -4.03
N ALA A 126 9.21 -10.79 -5.15
CA ALA A 126 10.20 -10.64 -6.21
C ALA A 126 10.07 -9.28 -6.92
N GLN A 127 8.83 -8.84 -7.22
CA GLN A 127 8.54 -7.57 -7.84
C GLN A 127 8.96 -6.39 -6.94
N ASN A 128 8.60 -6.46 -5.66
CA ASN A 128 8.95 -5.41 -4.71
C ASN A 128 10.48 -5.31 -4.49
N ASN A 129 11.19 -6.43 -4.48
CA ASN A 129 12.65 -6.45 -4.42
C ASN A 129 13.32 -5.84 -5.67
N ARG A 130 12.69 -5.96 -6.85
CA ARG A 130 13.19 -5.32 -8.09
C ARG A 130 13.12 -3.79 -8.01
N ASN A 131 12.11 -3.26 -7.31
CA ASN A 131 11.89 -1.83 -7.11
C ASN A 131 12.74 -1.22 -5.96
N THR A 132 13.74 -1.93 -5.43
CA THR A 132 14.59 -1.41 -4.35
C THR A 132 15.60 -0.38 -4.83
N LYS A 133 15.97 0.55 -3.93
CA LYS A 133 17.05 1.52 -4.16
C LYS A 133 18.39 0.82 -4.37
N LEU A 134 19.31 1.52 -5.02
CA LEU A 134 20.72 1.12 -5.10
C LEU A 134 21.28 0.88 -3.68
N ARG A 135 22.02 -0.20 -3.49
CA ARG A 135 22.64 -0.50 -2.20
C ARG A 135 23.78 0.50 -1.93
N VAL A 136 23.93 0.91 -0.68
CA VAL A 136 25.01 1.82 -0.24
C VAL A 136 26.39 1.23 -0.55
N THR A 137 26.51 -0.10 -0.57
CA THR A 137 27.74 -0.84 -0.91
C THR A 137 28.05 -0.89 -2.39
N ASN A 138 27.20 -0.33 -3.27
CA ASN A 138 27.46 -0.31 -4.71
C ASN A 138 28.55 0.74 -5.01
N GLN A 139 29.67 0.28 -5.53
CA GLN A 139 30.86 1.11 -5.84
C GLN A 139 30.77 1.78 -7.21
N THR A 140 29.94 1.27 -8.11
CA THR A 140 29.84 1.79 -9.48
C THR A 140 28.84 2.95 -9.61
N GLY A 141 27.97 3.15 -8.63
CA GLY A 141 26.86 4.11 -8.73
C GLY A 141 25.69 3.64 -9.58
N PHE A 142 25.82 2.49 -10.24
CA PHE A 142 24.83 1.97 -11.20
C PHE A 142 24.24 0.64 -10.75
N LYS A 143 22.90 0.52 -10.85
CA LYS A 143 22.19 -0.72 -10.53
C LYS A 143 22.51 -1.81 -11.55
N GLY A 144 22.77 -3.03 -11.06
CA GLY A 144 23.06 -4.19 -11.90
C GLY A 144 24.47 -4.19 -12.50
N VAL A 145 25.33 -3.24 -12.13
CA VAL A 145 26.70 -3.11 -12.61
C VAL A 145 27.69 -3.38 -11.49
N SER A 146 28.74 -4.13 -11.78
CA SER A 146 29.86 -4.42 -10.88
C SER A 146 31.17 -4.37 -11.63
N TYR A 147 32.23 -3.84 -11.01
CA TYR A 147 33.57 -3.86 -11.58
C TYR A 147 34.31 -5.13 -11.16
N TYR A 148 34.92 -5.81 -12.13
CA TYR A 148 35.71 -7.03 -11.92
C TYR A 148 37.18 -6.77 -12.16
N ASN A 149 37.96 -6.74 -11.11
CA ASN A 149 39.42 -6.45 -11.15
C ASN A 149 40.21 -7.47 -12.02
N SER A 150 39.77 -8.74 -12.03
CA SER A 150 40.45 -9.82 -12.76
C SER A 150 40.45 -9.61 -14.27
N ILE A 151 39.39 -9.04 -14.81
CA ILE A 151 39.25 -8.78 -16.25
C ILE A 151 39.32 -7.28 -16.59
N LYS A 152 39.45 -6.42 -15.56
CA LYS A 152 39.46 -4.95 -15.68
C LYS A 152 38.27 -4.40 -16.49
N ARG A 153 37.06 -4.94 -16.25
CA ARG A 153 35.84 -4.60 -16.98
C ARG A 153 34.65 -4.44 -16.04
N TYR A 154 33.65 -3.69 -16.52
CA TYR A 154 32.35 -3.58 -15.87
C TYR A 154 31.44 -4.69 -16.37
N VAL A 155 30.79 -5.38 -15.47
CA VAL A 155 29.88 -6.50 -15.77
C VAL A 155 28.47 -6.07 -15.45
N ALA A 156 27.57 -6.15 -16.44
CA ALA A 156 26.14 -5.99 -16.23
C ALA A 156 25.47 -7.34 -15.97
N LYS A 157 24.64 -7.41 -14.93
CA LYS A 157 23.91 -8.60 -14.54
C LYS A 157 22.52 -8.24 -14.06
N ILE A 158 21.49 -9.00 -14.48
CA ILE A 158 20.12 -8.89 -13.99
C ILE A 158 19.67 -10.20 -13.36
N THR A 159 18.79 -10.14 -12.34
CA THR A 159 18.26 -11.32 -11.70
C THR A 159 16.77 -11.45 -12.01
N VAL A 160 16.38 -12.57 -12.63
CA VAL A 160 14.99 -12.91 -12.93
C VAL A 160 14.66 -14.26 -12.32
N ASN A 161 13.61 -14.35 -11.52
CA ASN A 161 13.17 -15.59 -10.87
C ASN A 161 14.32 -16.32 -10.13
N TYR A 162 15.08 -15.53 -9.35
CA TYR A 162 16.26 -15.98 -8.58
C TYR A 162 17.45 -16.46 -9.43
N LYS A 163 17.38 -16.35 -10.77
CA LYS A 163 18.49 -16.68 -11.67
C LYS A 163 19.16 -15.41 -12.17
N GLY A 164 20.47 -15.34 -12.03
CA GLY A 164 21.29 -14.23 -12.55
C GLY A 164 21.56 -14.43 -14.04
N ILE A 165 21.22 -13.44 -14.86
CA ILE A 165 21.50 -13.39 -16.29
C ILE A 165 22.67 -12.42 -16.50
N HIS A 166 23.73 -12.89 -17.13
CA HIS A 166 24.86 -12.08 -17.55
C HIS A 166 24.50 -11.33 -18.84
N LEU A 167 24.67 -9.99 -18.84
CA LEU A 167 24.28 -9.13 -19.95
C LEU A 167 25.48 -8.68 -20.79
N GLY A 168 26.70 -8.86 -20.30
CA GLY A 168 27.92 -8.52 -20.99
C GLY A 168 28.98 -7.91 -20.08
N CYS A 169 30.19 -7.72 -20.69
CA CYS A 169 31.32 -7.02 -20.11
C CYS A 169 31.62 -5.77 -20.94
N PHE A 170 31.82 -4.63 -20.27
CA PHE A 170 31.89 -3.31 -20.88
C PHE A 170 33.14 -2.58 -20.39
N GLU A 171 33.54 -1.55 -21.14
CA GLU A 171 34.71 -0.72 -20.77
C GLU A 171 34.31 0.36 -19.74
N THR A 172 33.08 0.85 -19.82
CA THR A 172 32.57 1.89 -18.92
C THR A 172 31.37 1.39 -18.11
N PRO A 173 31.15 1.95 -16.92
CA PRO A 173 29.97 1.59 -16.12
C PRO A 173 28.67 2.08 -16.75
N GLU A 174 28.70 3.15 -17.55
CA GLU A 174 27.57 3.72 -18.27
C GLU A 174 27.07 2.74 -19.34
N GLU A 175 27.96 2.18 -20.18
CA GLU A 175 27.60 1.16 -21.17
C GLU A 175 26.99 -0.08 -20.51
N ALA A 176 27.59 -0.56 -19.43
CA ALA A 176 27.06 -1.67 -18.64
C ALA A 176 25.66 -1.36 -18.09
N HIS A 177 25.44 -0.11 -17.66
CA HIS A 177 24.13 0.32 -17.14
C HIS A 177 23.07 0.44 -18.24
N GLU A 178 23.41 0.90 -19.44
CA GLU A 178 22.48 0.92 -20.58
C GLU A 178 22.02 -0.50 -20.95
N ALA A 179 22.94 -1.48 -20.97
CA ALA A 179 22.59 -2.88 -21.15
C ALA A 179 21.65 -3.39 -20.04
N TYR A 180 21.91 -3.01 -18.79
CA TYR A 180 21.03 -3.33 -17.66
C TYR A 180 19.65 -2.69 -17.81
N LYS A 181 19.56 -1.39 -18.17
CA LYS A 181 18.28 -0.69 -18.35
C LYS A 181 17.41 -1.38 -19.39
N LYS A 182 18.00 -1.68 -20.56
CA LYS A 182 17.29 -2.38 -21.63
C LYS A 182 16.71 -3.71 -21.15
N ALA A 183 17.54 -4.54 -20.54
CA ALA A 183 17.11 -5.83 -20.01
C ALA A 183 16.08 -5.68 -18.87
N ALA A 184 16.20 -4.66 -18.01
CA ALA A 184 15.26 -4.42 -16.94
C ALA A 184 13.87 -4.04 -17.48
N LEU A 185 13.77 -3.19 -18.48
CA LEU A 185 12.51 -2.83 -19.11
C LEU A 185 11.84 -4.04 -19.78
N GLU A 186 12.62 -4.86 -20.48
CA GLU A 186 12.12 -6.07 -21.15
C GLU A 186 11.66 -7.16 -20.17
N LEU A 187 12.44 -7.41 -19.10
CA LEU A 187 12.24 -8.55 -18.21
C LEU A 187 11.45 -8.23 -16.95
N HIS A 188 11.35 -6.97 -16.53
CA HIS A 188 10.66 -6.53 -15.32
C HIS A 188 9.47 -5.62 -15.61
N GLY A 189 9.31 -5.10 -16.84
CA GLY A 189 8.20 -4.24 -17.24
C GLY A 189 8.04 -3.05 -16.28
N ASP A 190 6.81 -2.81 -15.83
CA ASP A 190 6.46 -1.71 -14.93
C ASP A 190 7.21 -1.72 -13.59
N PHE A 191 7.77 -2.85 -13.18
CA PHE A 191 8.58 -2.97 -11.97
C PHE A 191 10.07 -2.71 -12.19
N ALA A 192 10.47 -2.34 -13.43
CA ALA A 192 11.85 -1.99 -13.72
C ALA A 192 12.24 -0.68 -13.02
N ARG A 193 13.26 -0.73 -12.18
CA ARG A 193 13.91 0.45 -11.63
C ARG A 193 15.23 0.66 -12.35
N VAL A 194 15.30 1.70 -13.16
CA VAL A 194 16.46 2.01 -14.05
C VAL A 194 17.21 3.29 -13.63
N ALA A 195 16.80 3.87 -12.48
CA ALA A 195 17.46 5.02 -11.85
C ALA A 195 18.27 4.60 -10.63
#